data_9db2f1193c1c43b5e157a84134439910
#
_entry.id   9db2f1193c1c43b5e157a84134439910
#
_cell.length_a   1.000
_cell.length_b   1.000
_cell.length_c   1.000
_cell.angle_alpha   90.00
_cell.angle_beta   90.00
_cell.angle_gamma   90.00
#
_symmetry.space_group_name_H-M   'P 1'
#
loop_
_entity.id
_entity.type
_entity.pdbx_description
1 polymer ?
#
loop_
_entity_poly.entity_id
_entity_poly.type
_entity_poly.pdbx_seq_one_letter_code
_entity_poly.pdbx_strand_id
1 'polypeptide(L)'
;MTVSHKEAMKWYRIRKSAFEELVSAIAPYIDQNGIVFDVGANVGFFSRLLAEKTDFKGSLYLYEPLPHLATLCEETFHDAPYDAQVFHYGLSDSDTEVDLFVASNGNLGWNTMVESKASDDMEKVRIQVKNFEDCKPDAVPTFIKIDVEGSEYLVLRGMLASLRSWSPRPVILCEIGWGTSHPNWDEELKVFEELKTIGYAFCDLAGQALDITTLSSTADVLLIPKEP
;
A
#
# COMPACT_ATOMS: atom_id res chain seq x y z
N MET A 1 23.33 -2.31 -4.78
CA MET A 1 23.98 -1.69 -3.58
C MET A 1 22.98 -1.71 -2.44
N THR A 2 23.37 -2.21 -1.29
CA THR A 2 22.49 -2.19 -0.09
C THR A 2 22.52 -0.78 0.50
N VAL A 3 21.39 -0.10 0.45
CA VAL A 3 21.22 1.24 1.05
C VAL A 3 21.12 1.09 2.57
N SER A 4 21.80 1.93 3.34
CA SER A 4 21.66 1.98 4.80
C SER A 4 20.36 2.68 5.21
N HIS A 5 19.84 2.39 6.40
CA HIS A 5 18.65 3.06 6.96
C HIS A 5 18.76 4.59 6.90
N LYS A 6 19.92 5.13 7.30
CA LYS A 6 20.18 6.59 7.28
C LYS A 6 20.07 7.19 5.87
N GLU A 7 20.57 6.50 4.86
CA GLU A 7 20.49 6.95 3.46
C GLU A 7 19.05 6.83 2.93
N ALA A 8 18.36 5.74 3.22
CA ALA A 8 16.97 5.56 2.86
C ALA A 8 16.09 6.64 3.47
N MET A 9 16.19 6.89 4.77
CA MET A 9 15.43 7.94 5.45
C MET A 9 15.78 9.35 4.93
N LYS A 10 17.04 9.58 4.51
CA LYS A 10 17.43 10.84 3.87
C LYS A 10 16.76 11.01 2.50
N TRP A 11 16.67 9.93 1.71
CA TRP A 11 16.01 9.93 0.40
C TRP A 11 14.53 10.32 0.52
N TYR A 12 13.81 9.76 1.49
CA TYR A 12 12.42 10.08 1.77
C TYR A 12 12.23 11.49 2.35
N ARG A 13 13.13 11.96 3.21
CA ARG A 13 13.05 13.33 3.80
C ARG A 13 13.10 14.43 2.74
N ILE A 14 13.77 14.24 1.63
CA ILE A 14 13.78 15.19 0.50
C ILE A 14 12.39 15.30 -0.14
N ARG A 15 11.58 14.24 -0.06
CA ARG A 15 10.23 14.14 -0.62
C ARG A 15 9.12 14.31 0.44
N LYS A 16 9.51 14.68 1.63
CA LYS A 16 8.62 14.71 2.81
C LYS A 16 7.37 15.56 2.59
N SER A 17 7.45 16.67 1.85
CA SER A 17 6.30 17.56 1.59
C SER A 17 5.15 16.84 0.89
N ALA A 18 5.42 16.02 -0.12
CA ALA A 18 4.38 15.25 -0.82
C ALA A 18 3.71 14.23 0.13
N PHE A 19 4.51 13.52 0.94
CA PHE A 19 3.97 12.61 1.95
C PHE A 19 3.19 13.34 3.06
N GLU A 20 3.61 14.56 3.45
CA GLU A 20 2.88 15.37 4.43
C GLU A 20 1.52 15.83 3.89
N GLU A 21 1.43 16.19 2.62
CA GLU A 21 0.17 16.52 1.96
C GLU A 21 -0.76 15.30 1.93
N LEU A 22 -0.25 14.13 1.51
CA LEU A 22 -1.00 12.89 1.50
C LEU A 22 -1.49 12.49 2.90
N VAL A 23 -0.61 12.48 3.89
CA VAL A 23 -0.99 12.17 5.29
C VAL A 23 -2.00 13.18 5.83
N SER A 24 -1.89 14.47 5.48
CA SER A 24 -2.85 15.48 5.91
C SER A 24 -4.25 15.24 5.30
N ALA A 25 -4.31 14.80 4.04
CA ALA A 25 -5.57 14.48 3.38
C ALA A 25 -6.27 13.26 4.00
N ILE A 26 -5.51 12.24 4.43
CA ILE A 26 -6.07 11.02 5.01
C ILE A 26 -6.25 11.06 6.52
N ALA A 27 -5.64 12.02 7.21
CA ALA A 27 -5.71 12.12 8.67
C ALA A 27 -7.13 12.04 9.26
N PRO A 28 -8.20 12.61 8.61
CA PRO A 28 -9.57 12.47 9.09
C PRO A 28 -10.10 11.02 9.14
N TYR A 29 -9.49 10.10 8.42
CA TYR A 29 -9.89 8.68 8.33
C TYR A 29 -9.08 7.78 9.27
N ILE A 30 -8.10 8.33 10.00
CA ILE A 30 -7.22 7.54 10.88
C ILE A 30 -7.79 7.51 12.29
N ASP A 31 -8.17 6.31 12.73
CA ASP A 31 -8.42 6.06 14.15
C ASP A 31 -7.06 5.95 14.87
N GLN A 32 -6.80 6.86 15.80
CA GLN A 32 -5.52 6.91 16.54
C GLN A 32 -5.23 5.64 17.36
N ASN A 33 -6.25 4.88 17.72
CA ASN A 33 -6.13 3.62 18.48
C ASN A 33 -6.47 2.40 17.63
N GLY A 34 -6.71 2.61 16.34
CA GLY A 34 -7.08 1.58 15.40
C GLY A 34 -5.93 0.71 14.91
N ILE A 35 -6.18 -0.04 13.88
CA ILE A 35 -5.19 -0.88 13.20
C ILE A 35 -5.02 -0.37 11.78
N VAL A 36 -3.79 -0.11 11.40
CA VAL A 36 -3.42 0.32 10.04
C VAL A 36 -2.61 -0.77 9.36
N PHE A 37 -3.03 -1.14 8.15
CA PHE A 37 -2.22 -1.97 7.25
C PHE A 37 -1.54 -1.06 6.23
N ASP A 38 -0.22 -1.21 6.06
CA ASP A 38 0.58 -0.56 5.02
C ASP A 38 1.14 -1.65 4.10
N VAL A 39 0.53 -1.81 2.94
CA VAL A 39 0.91 -2.81 1.93
C VAL A 39 1.81 -2.14 0.90
N GLY A 40 3.05 -2.61 0.81
CA GLY A 40 4.14 -1.91 0.14
C GLY A 40 4.79 -0.88 1.07
N ALA A 41 5.13 -1.31 2.29
CA ALA A 41 5.61 -0.41 3.35
C ALA A 41 7.01 0.18 3.06
N ASN A 42 7.78 -0.44 2.17
CA ASN A 42 9.14 -0.04 1.86
C ASN A 42 9.97 0.07 3.16
N VAL A 43 10.62 1.19 3.43
CA VAL A 43 11.36 1.41 4.69
C VAL A 43 10.48 1.96 5.83
N GLY A 44 9.16 1.96 5.68
CA GLY A 44 8.21 2.41 6.69
C GLY A 44 8.09 3.92 6.85
N PHE A 45 8.60 4.72 5.92
CA PHE A 45 8.62 6.19 6.04
C PHE A 45 7.21 6.78 6.08
N PHE A 46 6.30 6.33 5.21
CA PHE A 46 4.90 6.78 5.18
C PHE A 46 4.21 6.51 6.52
N SER A 47 4.22 5.27 6.99
CA SER A 47 3.57 4.86 8.24
C SER A 47 4.17 5.54 9.47
N ARG A 48 5.49 5.79 9.48
CA ARG A 48 6.14 6.58 10.53
C ARG A 48 5.63 8.02 10.55
N LEU A 49 5.57 8.66 9.39
CA LEU A 49 5.07 10.03 9.24
C LEU A 49 3.58 10.13 9.61
N LEU A 50 2.76 9.14 9.18
CA LEU A 50 1.35 9.04 9.55
C LEU A 50 1.20 9.00 11.08
N ALA A 51 1.93 8.11 11.74
CA ALA A 51 1.86 7.97 13.19
C ALA A 51 2.28 9.25 13.93
N GLU A 52 3.33 9.93 13.44
CA GLU A 52 3.78 11.21 14.02
C GLU A 52 2.75 12.34 13.83
N LYS A 53 2.11 12.40 12.66
CA LYS A 53 1.17 13.49 12.32
C LYS A 53 -0.21 13.32 12.93
N THR A 54 -0.62 12.08 13.20
CA THR A 54 -1.96 11.77 13.74
C THR A 54 -1.95 11.43 15.23
N ASP A 55 -0.80 11.51 15.91
CA ASP A 55 -0.63 11.08 17.31
C ASP A 55 -1.11 9.63 17.53
N PHE A 56 -0.73 8.75 16.57
CA PHE A 56 -1.19 7.37 16.51
C PHE A 56 -0.62 6.52 17.67
N LYS A 57 -1.47 5.67 18.24
CA LYS A 57 -1.18 4.82 19.39
C LYS A 57 -1.63 3.37 19.21
N GLY A 58 -2.22 3.08 18.05
CA GLY A 58 -2.74 1.76 17.68
C GLY A 58 -1.67 0.79 17.22
N SER A 59 -1.99 -0.08 16.28
CA SER A 59 -1.06 -1.08 15.75
C SER A 59 -0.87 -0.92 14.25
N LEU A 60 0.38 -1.02 13.79
CA LEU A 60 0.77 -1.01 12.38
C LEU A 60 1.15 -2.43 11.93
N TYR A 61 0.57 -2.86 10.83
CA TYR A 61 0.92 -4.09 10.14
C TYR A 61 1.51 -3.71 8.76
N LEU A 62 2.80 -3.97 8.59
CA LEU A 62 3.61 -3.46 7.50
C LEU A 62 4.08 -4.62 6.62
N TYR A 63 3.68 -4.63 5.35
CA TYR A 63 4.00 -5.71 4.41
C TYR A 63 5.01 -5.21 3.38
N GLU A 64 6.20 -5.81 3.36
CA GLU A 64 7.28 -5.46 2.43
C GLU A 64 8.00 -6.72 1.95
N PRO A 65 7.94 -7.05 0.65
CA PRO A 65 8.49 -8.30 0.14
C PRO A 65 10.02 -8.30 -0.03
N LEU A 66 10.67 -7.12 -0.18
CA LEU A 66 12.12 -7.06 -0.34
C LEU A 66 12.81 -7.19 1.03
N PRO A 67 13.58 -8.28 1.28
CA PRO A 67 14.11 -8.56 2.62
C PRO A 67 14.94 -7.42 3.22
N HIS A 68 15.73 -6.72 2.40
CA HIS A 68 16.56 -5.62 2.88
C HIS A 68 15.72 -4.38 3.23
N LEU A 69 14.63 -4.07 2.49
CA LEU A 69 13.72 -2.97 2.82
C LEU A 69 12.88 -3.30 4.04
N ALA A 70 12.41 -4.55 4.17
CA ALA A 70 11.71 -5.01 5.35
C ALA A 70 12.58 -4.89 6.63
N THR A 71 13.87 -5.23 6.54
CA THR A 71 14.80 -5.01 7.67
C THR A 71 14.96 -3.52 8.00
N LEU A 72 15.05 -2.64 7.00
CA LEU A 72 15.09 -1.19 7.22
C LEU A 72 13.77 -0.65 7.79
N CYS A 73 12.65 -1.26 7.42
CA CYS A 73 11.35 -0.97 7.99
C CYS A 73 11.32 -1.32 9.49
N GLU A 74 11.80 -2.50 9.88
CA GLU A 74 11.97 -2.89 11.30
C GLU A 74 12.84 -1.88 12.07
N GLU A 75 13.96 -1.42 11.48
CA GLU A 75 14.80 -0.38 12.08
C GLU A 75 14.05 0.94 12.28
N THR A 76 13.15 1.31 11.35
CA THR A 76 12.33 2.53 11.43
C THR A 76 11.41 2.52 12.65
N PHE A 77 10.93 1.34 13.08
CA PHE A 77 9.99 1.20 14.18
C PHE A 77 10.59 0.64 15.47
N HIS A 78 11.90 0.39 15.50
CA HIS A 78 12.58 -0.19 16.68
C HIS A 78 12.24 0.53 18.00
N ASP A 79 12.19 1.85 17.97
CA ASP A 79 11.90 2.70 19.15
C ASP A 79 10.49 3.30 19.11
N ALA A 80 9.55 2.72 18.34
CA ALA A 80 8.20 3.25 18.26
C ALA A 80 7.44 3.03 19.57
N PRO A 81 6.65 4.01 20.03
CA PRO A 81 5.86 3.88 21.26
C PRO A 81 4.54 3.12 21.07
N TYR A 82 4.29 2.59 19.90
CA TYR A 82 3.12 1.82 19.47
C TYR A 82 3.56 0.49 18.84
N ASP A 83 2.64 -0.45 18.71
CA ASP A 83 2.93 -1.75 18.11
C ASP A 83 3.14 -1.63 16.59
N ALA A 84 4.20 -2.24 16.08
CA ALA A 84 4.51 -2.29 14.65
C ALA A 84 5.08 -3.67 14.29
N GLN A 85 4.39 -4.37 13.40
CA GLN A 85 4.79 -5.69 12.94
C GLN A 85 5.12 -5.63 11.45
N VAL A 86 6.33 -6.06 11.08
CA VAL A 86 6.80 -6.10 9.70
C VAL A 86 6.74 -7.53 9.17
N PHE A 87 6.09 -7.71 8.04
CA PHE A 87 5.97 -8.99 7.34
C PHE A 87 6.82 -8.96 6.07
N HIS A 88 7.77 -9.90 5.97
CA HIS A 88 8.73 -10.00 4.88
C HIS A 88 8.15 -10.74 3.65
N TYR A 89 6.96 -10.35 3.22
CA TYR A 89 6.29 -10.84 2.01
C TYR A 89 5.31 -9.79 1.48
N GLY A 90 5.01 -9.85 0.20
CA GLY A 90 3.94 -9.06 -0.39
C GLY A 90 2.58 -9.73 -0.20
N LEU A 91 1.51 -8.94 -0.32
CA LEU A 91 0.15 -9.46 -0.36
C LEU A 91 -0.34 -9.59 -1.80
N SER A 92 -1.19 -10.60 -2.05
CA SER A 92 -1.76 -10.90 -3.34
C SER A 92 -3.06 -11.71 -3.17
N ASP A 93 -3.60 -12.23 -4.24
CA ASP A 93 -4.72 -13.19 -4.28
C ASP A 93 -4.27 -14.67 -4.36
N SER A 94 -2.97 -14.92 -4.32
CA SER A 94 -2.39 -16.26 -4.40
C SER A 94 -1.04 -16.34 -3.72
N ASP A 95 -0.69 -17.53 -3.22
CA ASP A 95 0.64 -17.85 -2.68
C ASP A 95 1.57 -18.22 -3.84
N THR A 96 2.55 -17.38 -4.11
CA THR A 96 3.51 -17.63 -5.18
C THR A 96 4.81 -16.84 -5.00
N GLU A 97 5.81 -17.19 -5.80
CA GLU A 97 6.99 -16.35 -6.02
C GLU A 97 6.84 -15.60 -7.34
N VAL A 98 7.12 -14.31 -7.32
CA VAL A 98 7.06 -13.44 -8.50
C VAL A 98 8.37 -12.69 -8.69
N ASP A 99 8.60 -12.22 -9.90
CA ASP A 99 9.72 -11.34 -10.20
C ASP A 99 9.33 -9.89 -9.91
N LEU A 100 10.11 -9.21 -9.08
CA LEU A 100 10.01 -7.78 -8.83
C LEU A 100 11.18 -7.08 -9.55
N PHE A 101 10.88 -6.07 -10.33
CA PHE A 101 11.87 -5.21 -10.98
C PHE A 101 12.21 -4.07 -10.04
N VAL A 102 13.47 -4.03 -9.59
CA VAL A 102 13.97 -3.10 -8.58
C VAL A 102 14.87 -2.07 -9.24
N ALA A 103 14.61 -0.79 -8.96
CA ALA A 103 15.43 0.28 -9.53
C ALA A 103 16.87 0.24 -9.01
N SER A 104 17.86 0.17 -9.94
CA SER A 104 19.29 0.11 -9.61
C SER A 104 19.90 1.49 -9.36
N ASN A 105 19.20 2.57 -9.75
CA ASN A 105 19.69 3.95 -9.71
C ASN A 105 19.50 4.65 -8.35
N GLY A 106 19.14 3.92 -7.29
CA GLY A 106 18.89 4.47 -5.95
C GLY A 106 17.49 5.10 -5.78
N ASN A 107 16.58 4.91 -6.72
CA ASN A 107 15.17 5.25 -6.53
C ASN A 107 14.48 4.15 -5.70
N LEU A 108 14.29 4.41 -4.42
CA LEU A 108 13.72 3.43 -3.48
C LEU A 108 12.20 3.26 -3.62
N GLY A 109 11.53 4.19 -4.27
CA GLY A 109 10.08 4.22 -4.41
C GLY A 109 9.56 3.63 -5.72
N TRP A 110 10.41 3.09 -6.58
CA TRP A 110 9.93 2.58 -7.87
C TRP A 110 10.39 1.14 -8.11
N ASN A 111 9.61 0.21 -7.60
CA ASN A 111 9.83 -1.23 -7.78
C ASN A 111 8.52 -1.86 -8.26
N THR A 112 8.48 -2.50 -9.41
CA THR A 112 7.22 -2.99 -9.99
C THR A 112 7.26 -4.47 -10.36
N MET A 113 6.12 -5.16 -10.25
CA MET A 113 5.93 -6.51 -10.81
C MET A 113 5.47 -6.47 -12.28
N VAL A 114 5.16 -5.30 -12.82
CA VAL A 114 4.66 -5.13 -14.20
C VAL A 114 5.84 -5.02 -15.16
N GLU A 115 6.24 -6.13 -15.79
CA GLU A 115 7.42 -6.22 -16.67
C GLU A 115 7.42 -5.17 -17.80
N SER A 116 6.26 -4.90 -18.40
CA SER A 116 6.14 -3.89 -19.48
C SER A 116 6.35 -2.44 -19.00
N LYS A 117 6.41 -2.21 -17.71
CA LYS A 117 6.68 -0.91 -17.07
C LYS A 117 8.08 -0.82 -16.48
N ALA A 118 8.80 -1.94 -16.42
CA ALA A 118 10.19 -1.96 -15.98
C ALA A 118 11.10 -1.28 -17.01
N SER A 119 12.12 -0.58 -16.53
CA SER A 119 13.17 -0.03 -17.38
C SER A 119 14.35 -1.02 -17.50
N ASP A 120 15.15 -0.88 -18.56
CA ASP A 120 16.26 -1.81 -18.89
C ASP A 120 17.36 -1.84 -17.82
N ASP A 121 17.43 -0.83 -16.94
CA ASP A 121 18.39 -0.71 -15.84
C ASP A 121 17.88 -1.29 -14.51
N MET A 122 16.66 -1.85 -14.47
CA MET A 122 16.12 -2.50 -13.29
C MET A 122 16.71 -3.90 -13.08
N GLU A 123 16.95 -4.24 -11.82
CA GLU A 123 17.37 -5.57 -11.41
C GLU A 123 16.16 -6.42 -11.07
N LYS A 124 16.14 -7.65 -11.59
CA LYS A 124 15.08 -8.62 -11.32
C LYS A 124 15.37 -9.37 -10.02
N VAL A 125 14.47 -9.26 -9.05
CA VAL A 125 14.58 -9.92 -7.74
C VAL A 125 13.38 -10.83 -7.52
N ARG A 126 13.60 -12.06 -7.09
CA ARG A 126 12.52 -13.00 -6.73
C ARG A 126 12.00 -12.67 -5.35
N ILE A 127 10.69 -12.47 -5.24
CA ILE A 127 10.01 -12.18 -3.97
C ILE A 127 8.87 -13.15 -3.72
N GLN A 128 8.52 -13.35 -2.45
CA GLN A 128 7.33 -14.09 -2.04
C GLN A 128 6.14 -13.16 -1.91
N VAL A 129 5.01 -13.55 -2.51
CA VAL A 129 3.70 -12.94 -2.26
C VAL A 129 2.75 -14.01 -1.69
N LYS A 130 1.83 -13.58 -0.84
CA LYS A 130 0.87 -14.49 -0.18
C LYS A 130 -0.56 -14.06 -0.44
N ASN A 131 -1.42 -15.06 -0.53
CA ASN A 131 -2.85 -14.82 -0.51
C ASN A 131 -3.24 -14.20 0.83
N PHE A 132 -3.90 -13.06 0.79
CA PHE A 132 -4.29 -12.35 2.01
C PHE A 132 -5.14 -13.21 2.93
N GLU A 133 -6.15 -13.92 2.41
CA GLU A 133 -7.05 -14.74 3.24
C GLU A 133 -6.36 -15.87 4.00
N ASP A 134 -5.23 -16.38 3.47
CA ASP A 134 -4.47 -17.48 4.07
C ASP A 134 -3.46 -17.00 5.13
N CYS A 135 -3.05 -15.73 5.05
CA CYS A 135 -2.04 -15.15 5.95
C CYS A 135 -2.53 -13.95 6.78
N LYS A 136 -3.80 -13.58 6.66
CA LYS A 136 -4.36 -12.43 7.38
C LYS A 136 -4.25 -12.59 8.90
N PRO A 137 -3.95 -11.51 9.61
CA PRO A 137 -3.98 -11.51 11.07
C PRO A 137 -5.44 -11.59 11.59
N ASP A 138 -5.59 -12.05 12.84
CA ASP A 138 -6.87 -12.02 13.56
C ASP A 138 -7.24 -10.58 14.00
N ALA A 139 -7.13 -9.65 13.07
CA ALA A 139 -7.32 -8.22 13.32
C ALA A 139 -8.07 -7.57 12.15
N VAL A 140 -9.05 -6.74 12.46
CA VAL A 140 -9.76 -5.96 11.45
C VAL A 140 -9.11 -4.57 11.38
N PRO A 141 -8.53 -4.17 10.25
CA PRO A 141 -7.95 -2.84 10.12
C PRO A 141 -9.05 -1.78 10.10
N THR A 142 -8.74 -0.58 10.61
CA THR A 142 -9.56 0.62 10.46
C THR A 142 -9.18 1.41 9.20
N PHE A 143 -7.92 1.25 8.78
CA PHE A 143 -7.38 1.89 7.58
C PHE A 143 -6.39 0.95 6.88
N ILE A 144 -6.38 0.96 5.55
CA ILE A 144 -5.43 0.23 4.73
C ILE A 144 -4.80 1.18 3.72
N LYS A 145 -3.47 1.21 3.60
CA LYS A 145 -2.77 1.78 2.45
C LYS A 145 -2.30 0.65 1.55
N ILE A 146 -2.49 0.78 0.24
CA ILE A 146 -1.99 -0.13 -0.78
C ILE A 146 -1.24 0.69 -1.83
N ASP A 147 0.06 0.40 -1.98
CA ASP A 147 0.94 1.05 -2.93
C ASP A 147 2.06 0.04 -3.24
N VAL A 148 1.81 -0.75 -4.27
CA VAL A 148 2.64 -1.90 -4.68
C VAL A 148 3.05 -1.82 -6.14
N GLU A 149 3.02 -0.58 -6.68
CA GLU A 149 3.55 -0.21 -7.98
C GLU A 149 2.98 -1.07 -9.14
N GLY A 150 1.63 -1.10 -9.21
CA GLY A 150 0.86 -1.67 -10.31
C GLY A 150 0.31 -3.08 -10.10
N SER A 151 0.29 -3.56 -8.86
CA SER A 151 -0.33 -4.85 -8.52
C SER A 151 -1.42 -4.71 -7.45
N GLU A 152 -1.94 -3.50 -7.26
CA GLU A 152 -2.94 -3.13 -6.27
C GLU A 152 -4.20 -3.96 -6.41
N TYR A 153 -4.63 -4.24 -7.64
CA TYR A 153 -5.81 -5.06 -7.93
C TYR A 153 -5.67 -6.51 -7.46
N LEU A 154 -4.45 -7.07 -7.44
CA LEU A 154 -4.19 -8.41 -6.90
C LEU A 154 -4.34 -8.42 -5.39
N VAL A 155 -3.83 -7.40 -4.71
CA VAL A 155 -4.00 -7.22 -3.26
C VAL A 155 -5.47 -7.07 -2.92
N LEU A 156 -6.18 -6.15 -3.59
CA LEU A 156 -7.61 -5.91 -3.38
C LEU A 156 -8.43 -7.17 -3.65
N ARG A 157 -8.13 -7.92 -4.72
CA ARG A 157 -8.80 -9.18 -5.06
C ARG A 157 -8.60 -10.23 -3.96
N GLY A 158 -7.37 -10.33 -3.43
CA GLY A 158 -7.06 -11.19 -2.30
C GLY A 158 -7.81 -10.82 -1.01
N MET A 159 -8.18 -9.55 -0.84
CA MET A 159 -8.90 -9.06 0.33
C MET A 159 -10.44 -9.10 0.20
N LEU A 160 -11.00 -9.38 -0.97
CA LEU A 160 -12.44 -9.22 -1.22
C LEU A 160 -13.34 -9.97 -0.22
N ALA A 161 -12.98 -11.19 0.19
CA ALA A 161 -13.78 -11.96 1.14
C ALA A 161 -13.79 -11.31 2.52
N SER A 162 -12.65 -10.85 3.00
CA SER A 162 -12.52 -10.08 4.24
C SER A 162 -13.25 -8.75 4.16
N LEU A 163 -13.08 -7.97 3.08
CA LEU A 163 -13.78 -6.70 2.88
C LEU A 163 -15.31 -6.84 2.84
N ARG A 164 -15.82 -7.99 2.37
CA ARG A 164 -17.27 -8.31 2.46
C ARG A 164 -17.75 -8.61 3.87
N SER A 165 -16.89 -9.26 4.67
CA SER A 165 -17.26 -9.78 6.00
C SER A 165 -17.01 -8.78 7.14
N TRP A 166 -16.06 -7.87 7.00
CA TRP A 166 -15.71 -6.92 8.04
C TRP A 166 -16.82 -5.88 8.30
N SER A 167 -17.00 -5.57 9.58
CA SER A 167 -17.93 -4.54 10.04
C SER A 167 -17.39 -3.90 11.33
N PRO A 168 -17.04 -2.62 11.35
CA PRO A 168 -17.01 -1.71 10.19
C PRO A 168 -15.94 -2.11 9.16
N ARG A 169 -16.13 -1.68 7.92
CA ARG A 169 -15.12 -1.84 6.87
C ARG A 169 -14.06 -0.73 6.95
N PRO A 170 -12.78 -1.04 6.65
CA PRO A 170 -11.73 -0.02 6.64
C PRO A 170 -11.91 0.99 5.49
N VAL A 171 -11.43 2.20 5.69
CA VAL A 171 -11.12 3.10 4.58
C VAL A 171 -9.81 2.63 3.94
N ILE A 172 -9.73 2.65 2.60
CA ILE A 172 -8.54 2.22 1.87
C ILE A 172 -8.00 3.41 1.07
N LEU A 173 -6.71 3.71 1.25
CA LEU A 173 -5.93 4.53 0.34
C LEU A 173 -5.21 3.58 -0.63
N CYS A 174 -5.47 3.73 -1.91
CA CYS A 174 -4.87 2.90 -2.95
C CYS A 174 -4.21 3.78 -4.00
N GLU A 175 -2.88 3.62 -4.22
CA GLU A 175 -2.23 4.20 -5.38
C GLU A 175 -2.57 3.34 -6.60
N ILE A 176 -3.37 3.84 -7.54
CA ILE A 176 -3.71 3.10 -8.76
C ILE A 176 -2.70 3.46 -9.84
N GLY A 177 -1.84 2.51 -10.17
CA GLY A 177 -0.74 2.69 -11.10
C GLY A 177 -1.20 2.79 -12.56
N TRP A 178 -0.73 3.81 -13.28
CA TRP A 178 -0.89 4.03 -14.73
C TRP A 178 -2.31 4.12 -15.29
N GLY A 179 -3.37 3.83 -14.53
CA GLY A 179 -4.75 3.91 -14.98
C GLY A 179 -4.99 3.13 -16.29
N THR A 180 -5.69 3.73 -17.25
CA THR A 180 -6.03 3.09 -18.55
C THR A 180 -4.83 2.62 -19.37
N SER A 181 -3.61 3.00 -19.02
CA SER A 181 -2.38 2.50 -19.66
C SER A 181 -1.78 1.28 -18.97
N HIS A 182 -2.39 0.79 -17.89
CA HIS A 182 -1.97 -0.44 -17.24
C HIS A 182 -2.28 -1.65 -18.12
N PRO A 183 -1.36 -2.62 -18.31
CA PRO A 183 -1.59 -3.76 -19.21
C PRO A 183 -2.76 -4.65 -18.79
N ASN A 184 -3.10 -4.68 -17.50
CA ASN A 184 -4.21 -5.48 -16.95
C ASN A 184 -5.41 -4.61 -16.54
N TRP A 185 -5.61 -3.43 -17.15
CA TRP A 185 -6.66 -2.49 -16.77
C TRP A 185 -8.07 -3.11 -16.73
N ASP A 186 -8.38 -3.99 -17.68
CA ASP A 186 -9.68 -4.67 -17.70
C ASP A 186 -9.89 -5.61 -16.49
N GLU A 187 -8.83 -6.20 -15.96
CA GLU A 187 -8.89 -7.02 -14.74
C GLU A 187 -9.01 -6.15 -13.49
N GLU A 188 -8.33 -5.00 -13.46
CA GLU A 188 -8.48 -4.03 -12.39
C GLU A 188 -9.90 -3.51 -12.30
N LEU A 189 -10.50 -3.14 -13.43
CA LEU A 189 -11.89 -2.68 -13.48
C LEU A 189 -12.88 -3.71 -12.92
N LYS A 190 -12.66 -5.00 -13.15
CA LYS A 190 -13.50 -6.06 -12.55
C LYS A 190 -13.44 -6.04 -11.02
N VAL A 191 -12.24 -5.88 -10.46
CA VAL A 191 -12.06 -5.80 -9.00
C VAL A 191 -12.71 -4.53 -8.45
N PHE A 192 -12.56 -3.39 -9.14
CA PHE A 192 -13.20 -2.14 -8.72
C PHE A 192 -14.73 -2.21 -8.77
N GLU A 193 -15.32 -2.90 -9.76
CA GLU A 193 -16.77 -3.13 -9.79
C GLU A 193 -17.25 -4.02 -8.64
N GLU A 194 -16.47 -5.04 -8.26
CA GLU A 194 -16.78 -5.85 -7.08
C GLU A 194 -16.72 -5.00 -5.79
N LEU A 195 -15.73 -4.12 -5.64
CA LEU A 195 -15.63 -3.21 -4.50
C LEU A 195 -16.83 -2.24 -4.43
N LYS A 196 -17.28 -1.70 -5.57
CA LYS A 196 -18.52 -0.90 -5.64
C LYS A 196 -19.75 -1.72 -5.19
N THR A 197 -19.83 -2.97 -5.63
CA THR A 197 -20.95 -3.88 -5.28
C THR A 197 -21.02 -4.13 -3.78
N ILE A 198 -19.88 -4.22 -3.09
CA ILE A 198 -19.84 -4.39 -1.63
C ILE A 198 -19.93 -3.06 -0.87
N GLY A 199 -20.12 -1.94 -1.57
CA GLY A 199 -20.46 -0.66 -0.98
C GLY A 199 -19.30 0.33 -0.84
N TYR A 200 -18.18 0.15 -1.53
CA TYR A 200 -17.14 1.18 -1.59
C TYR A 200 -17.47 2.27 -2.61
N ALA A 201 -17.24 3.52 -2.23
CA ALA A 201 -17.19 4.66 -3.12
C ALA A 201 -15.73 5.00 -3.43
N PHE A 202 -15.43 5.33 -4.69
CA PHE A 202 -14.13 5.81 -5.11
C PHE A 202 -14.12 7.33 -5.07
N CYS A 203 -13.15 7.91 -4.39
CA CYS A 203 -13.03 9.34 -4.18
C CYS A 203 -11.59 9.80 -4.42
N ASP A 204 -11.43 11.06 -4.78
CA ASP A 204 -10.12 11.71 -4.71
C ASP A 204 -9.71 12.01 -3.25
N LEU A 205 -8.51 12.54 -3.05
CA LEU A 205 -8.00 12.89 -1.71
C LEU A 205 -8.79 14.02 -1.02
N ALA A 206 -9.62 14.77 -1.76
CA ALA A 206 -10.56 15.75 -1.21
C ALA A 206 -11.91 15.12 -0.83
N GLY A 207 -12.08 13.80 -1.00
CA GLY A 207 -13.32 13.08 -0.71
C GLY A 207 -14.41 13.25 -1.77
N GLN A 208 -14.08 13.81 -2.95
CA GLN A 208 -15.03 13.97 -4.04
C GLN A 208 -15.10 12.69 -4.88
N ALA A 209 -16.31 12.33 -5.32
CA ALA A 209 -16.53 11.13 -6.12
C ALA A 209 -15.67 11.13 -7.40
N LEU A 210 -14.98 10.03 -7.63
CA LEU A 210 -14.10 9.82 -8.77
C LEU A 210 -14.67 8.73 -9.69
N ASP A 211 -14.71 9.03 -10.99
CA ASP A 211 -14.95 7.99 -11.99
C ASP A 211 -13.64 7.29 -12.32
N ILE A 212 -13.44 6.13 -11.69
CA ILE A 212 -12.23 5.34 -11.82
C ILE A 212 -11.96 4.88 -13.25
N THR A 213 -12.99 4.78 -14.11
CA THR A 213 -12.85 4.31 -15.50
C THR A 213 -12.15 5.32 -16.40
N THR A 214 -12.07 6.58 -15.96
CA THR A 214 -11.44 7.68 -16.71
C THR A 214 -10.00 7.97 -16.25
N LEU A 215 -9.49 7.22 -15.28
CA LEU A 215 -8.15 7.43 -14.75
C LEU A 215 -7.09 7.10 -15.80
N SER A 216 -6.33 8.11 -16.23
CA SER A 216 -5.35 7.99 -17.33
C SER A 216 -3.89 7.99 -16.88
N SER A 217 -3.64 8.13 -15.59
CA SER A 217 -2.31 8.14 -14.98
C SER A 217 -2.37 7.64 -13.54
N THR A 218 -1.23 7.39 -12.94
CA THR A 218 -1.12 7.05 -11.51
C THR A 218 -1.80 8.10 -10.64
N ALA A 219 -2.60 7.65 -9.68
CA ALA A 219 -3.28 8.51 -8.73
C ALA A 219 -3.55 7.80 -7.40
N ASP A 220 -3.47 8.56 -6.31
CA ASP A 220 -3.97 8.16 -4.99
C ASP A 220 -5.50 8.25 -4.96
N VAL A 221 -6.16 7.15 -4.65
CA VAL A 221 -7.62 7.04 -4.60
C VAL A 221 -8.06 6.55 -3.23
N LEU A 222 -9.04 7.24 -2.66
CA LEU A 222 -9.71 6.79 -1.45
C LEU A 222 -10.90 5.89 -1.80
N LEU A 223 -10.90 4.68 -1.24
CA LEU A 223 -12.05 3.79 -1.24
C LEU A 223 -12.74 3.93 0.12
N ILE A 224 -13.89 4.60 0.12
CA ILE A 224 -14.64 4.91 1.34
C ILE A 224 -15.86 3.99 1.41
N PRO A 225 -15.99 3.16 2.48
CA PRO A 225 -17.17 2.33 2.63
C PRO A 225 -18.39 3.22 2.87
N LYS A 226 -19.46 2.98 2.11
CA LYS A 226 -20.76 3.59 2.40
C LYS A 226 -21.31 2.92 3.65
N GLU A 227 -21.78 3.70 4.59
CA GLU A 227 -22.54 3.16 5.72
C GLU A 227 -23.75 2.37 5.21
N PRO A 228 -24.09 1.26 5.87
CA PRO A 228 -25.24 0.45 5.48
C PRO A 228 -26.57 1.20 5.67
#